data_6a69bf281d004278df1d79777eb80cd1
#
_entry.id   6a69bf281d004278df1d79777eb80cd1
#
_cell.length_a   1.000
_cell.length_b   1.000
_cell.length_c   1.000
_cell.angle_alpha   90.00
_cell.angle_beta   90.00
_cell.angle_gamma   90.00
#
_symmetry.space_group_name_H-M   'P 1'
#
loop_
_entity.id
_entity.type
_entity.pdbx_description
1 polymer ?
#
loop_
_entity_poly.entity_id
_entity_poly.type
_entity_poly.pdbx_seq_one_letter_code
_entity_poly.pdbx_strand_id
1 'polypeptide(L)'
;MNAIEEQVLDCFPSGSYALSALLRLVDIVESDEVPTAAVECRIQPRLLINPDFVQKHANTPERLLVLVMHELHHVLLGHTTLFKTVTDIDNFVFDCVINALISRMFPDPEHISFLTGFYSDRKYPECLLRPPSRWNGHAVRKLPSAIRCLPKRRQLAVAEVYRSLYSETGVTYEEIYEILPRLIVGGSVSGIPLLGGHDEDGAIHGDIEGR
;
A
#
# COMPACT_ATOMS: atom_id res chain seq x y z
N MET A 1 -2.70 26.78 4.07
CA MET A 1 -2.04 25.48 4.26
C MET A 1 -2.57 24.95 5.58
N ASN A 2 -3.12 23.75 5.61
CA ASN A 2 -3.59 23.14 6.85
C ASN A 2 -2.44 22.37 7.54
N ALA A 3 -2.63 21.93 8.80
CA ALA A 3 -1.55 21.30 9.56
C ALA A 3 -1.07 19.99 8.94
N ILE A 4 -1.97 19.20 8.35
CA ILE A 4 -1.61 17.93 7.70
C ILE A 4 -0.87 18.17 6.37
N GLU A 5 -1.22 19.22 5.63
CA GLU A 5 -0.53 19.60 4.41
C GLU A 5 0.94 19.99 4.68
N GLU A 6 1.20 20.74 5.74
CA GLU A 6 2.57 21.07 6.18
C GLU A 6 3.35 19.81 6.54
N GLN A 7 2.75 18.91 7.33
CA GLN A 7 3.38 17.64 7.71
C GLN A 7 3.70 16.77 6.49
N VAL A 8 2.80 16.70 5.52
CA VAL A 8 3.02 15.95 4.28
C VAL A 8 4.15 16.56 3.46
N LEU A 9 4.18 17.89 3.32
CA LEU A 9 5.26 18.56 2.59
C LEU A 9 6.61 18.35 3.27
N ASP A 10 6.64 18.40 4.60
CA ASP A 10 7.87 18.25 5.40
C ASP A 10 8.40 16.82 5.45
N CYS A 11 7.53 15.80 5.26
CA CYS A 11 7.98 14.41 5.26
C CYS A 11 8.76 14.01 3.99
N PHE A 12 8.68 14.81 2.92
CA PHE A 12 9.38 14.51 1.67
C PHE A 12 10.86 14.94 1.76
N PRO A 13 11.79 14.08 1.29
CA PRO A 13 13.21 14.42 1.30
C PRO A 13 13.49 15.71 0.54
N SER A 14 14.17 16.65 1.16
CA SER A 14 14.59 17.90 0.52
C SER A 14 15.44 17.61 -0.71
N GLY A 15 15.08 18.24 -1.86
CA GLY A 15 15.79 18.08 -3.14
C GLY A 15 15.26 16.95 -4.04
N SER A 16 14.25 16.18 -3.62
CA SER A 16 13.59 15.22 -4.50
C SER A 16 12.58 15.93 -5.41
N TYR A 17 13.04 16.38 -6.58
CA TYR A 17 12.21 17.08 -7.56
C TYR A 17 11.03 16.23 -8.03
N ALA A 18 11.25 14.92 -8.22
CA ALA A 18 10.21 14.00 -8.68
C ALA A 18 9.08 13.84 -7.64
N LEU A 19 9.44 13.65 -6.37
CA LEU A 19 8.46 13.51 -5.29
C LEU A 19 7.69 14.81 -5.05
N SER A 20 8.39 15.96 -5.07
CA SER A 20 7.72 17.27 -4.97
C SER A 20 6.80 17.57 -6.15
N ALA A 21 7.12 17.08 -7.36
CA ALA A 21 6.26 17.20 -8.51
C ALA A 21 4.98 16.34 -8.37
N LEU A 22 5.10 15.13 -7.82
CA LEU A 22 3.95 14.25 -7.55
C LEU A 22 2.95 14.90 -6.58
N LEU A 23 3.44 15.52 -5.50
CA LEU A 23 2.58 16.21 -4.54
C LEU A 23 1.79 17.37 -5.15
N ARG A 24 2.34 18.01 -6.19
CA ARG A 24 1.64 19.10 -6.90
C ARG A 24 0.49 18.61 -7.79
N LEU A 25 0.39 17.31 -8.01
CA LEU A 25 -0.69 16.72 -8.81
C LEU A 25 -1.96 16.49 -7.99
N VAL A 26 -1.90 16.57 -6.67
CA VAL A 26 -3.03 16.31 -5.78
C VAL A 26 -3.21 17.44 -4.78
N ASP A 27 -4.46 17.75 -4.45
CA ASP A 27 -4.77 18.65 -3.32
C ASP A 27 -4.83 17.81 -2.04
N ILE A 28 -4.11 18.24 -0.99
CA ILE A 28 -4.08 17.53 0.29
C ILE A 28 -5.19 18.07 1.18
N VAL A 29 -6.07 17.17 1.63
CA VAL A 29 -7.26 17.49 2.41
C VAL A 29 -7.34 16.64 3.66
N GLU A 30 -7.53 17.27 4.82
CA GLU A 30 -7.92 16.57 6.04
C GLU A 30 -9.35 16.03 5.91
N SER A 31 -9.56 14.76 6.25
CA SER A 31 -10.89 14.15 6.20
C SER A 31 -11.03 13.03 7.23
N ASP A 32 -12.11 13.05 7.98
CA ASP A 32 -12.54 11.97 8.87
C ASP A 32 -13.47 10.96 8.17
N GLU A 33 -13.84 11.24 6.91
CA GLU A 33 -14.68 10.35 6.10
C GLU A 33 -13.92 9.10 5.62
N VAL A 34 -12.58 9.14 5.63
CA VAL A 34 -11.74 8.00 5.26
C VAL A 34 -11.09 7.38 6.50
N PRO A 35 -10.98 6.04 6.60
CA PRO A 35 -10.42 5.40 7.79
C PRO A 35 -8.90 5.60 7.92
N THR A 36 -8.20 5.80 6.81
CA THR A 36 -6.73 5.93 6.74
C THR A 36 -6.32 7.15 5.92
N ALA A 37 -6.12 6.95 4.64
CA ALA A 37 -5.97 7.93 3.59
C ALA A 37 -6.63 7.39 2.32
N ALA A 38 -6.91 8.24 1.34
CA ALA A 38 -7.42 7.80 0.05
C ALA A 38 -7.16 8.87 -1.03
N VAL A 39 -6.99 8.45 -2.27
CA VAL A 39 -6.95 9.37 -3.41
C VAL A 39 -8.29 9.37 -4.13
N GLU A 40 -8.94 10.52 -4.19
CA GLU A 40 -10.09 10.73 -5.06
C GLU A 40 -9.62 11.14 -6.45
N CYS A 41 -9.99 10.33 -7.45
CA CYS A 41 -9.73 10.64 -8.85
C CYS A 41 -10.80 11.56 -9.42
N ARG A 42 -10.49 12.84 -9.44
CA ARG A 42 -11.27 13.92 -10.07
C ARG A 42 -10.42 14.60 -11.14
N ILE A 43 -10.97 15.63 -11.79
CA ILE A 43 -10.20 16.51 -12.72
C ILE A 43 -8.97 17.06 -11.98
N GLN A 44 -9.15 17.52 -10.72
CA GLN A 44 -8.08 17.81 -9.78
C GLN A 44 -8.12 16.71 -8.69
N PRO A 45 -7.18 15.76 -8.68
CA PRO A 45 -7.15 14.70 -7.67
C PRO A 45 -6.98 15.25 -6.26
N ARG A 46 -7.61 14.61 -5.28
CA ARG A 46 -7.45 14.97 -3.87
C ARG A 46 -6.89 13.77 -3.10
N LEU A 47 -5.90 14.04 -2.27
CA LEU A 47 -5.39 13.12 -1.26
C LEU A 47 -6.08 13.43 0.06
N LEU A 48 -7.05 12.60 0.41
CA LEU A 48 -7.74 12.67 1.70
C LEU A 48 -6.89 11.96 2.74
N ILE A 49 -6.70 12.57 3.90
CA ILE A 49 -5.89 11.99 4.98
C ILE A 49 -6.66 12.13 6.30
N ASN A 50 -6.83 11.02 7.00
CA ASN A 50 -7.40 11.00 8.34
C ASN A 50 -6.36 11.41 9.38
N PRO A 51 -6.52 12.55 10.07
CA PRO A 51 -5.53 13.04 11.04
C PRO A 51 -5.39 12.13 12.26
N ASP A 52 -6.47 11.47 12.71
CA ASP A 52 -6.44 10.54 13.83
C ASP A 52 -5.62 9.28 13.47
N PHE A 53 -5.75 8.80 12.23
CA PHE A 53 -4.94 7.70 11.74
C PHE A 53 -3.46 8.09 11.68
N VAL A 54 -3.14 9.28 11.17
CA VAL A 54 -1.77 9.80 11.13
C VAL A 54 -1.18 9.88 12.54
N GLN A 55 -1.90 10.48 13.47
CA GLN A 55 -1.45 10.60 14.86
C GLN A 55 -1.14 9.25 15.50
N LYS A 56 -1.97 8.24 15.20
CA LYS A 56 -1.88 6.91 15.81
C LYS A 56 -0.84 6.00 15.14
N HIS A 57 -0.74 6.01 13.82
CA HIS A 57 0.00 5.02 13.04
C HIS A 57 1.14 5.59 12.19
N ALA A 58 1.02 6.84 11.73
CA ALA A 58 1.96 7.50 10.82
C ALA A 58 2.54 8.79 11.44
N ASN A 59 2.82 8.77 12.73
CA ASN A 59 3.21 9.92 13.57
C ASN A 59 4.68 10.34 13.43
N THR A 60 5.42 9.79 12.50
CA THR A 60 6.78 10.25 12.15
C THR A 60 6.86 10.58 10.66
N PRO A 61 7.77 11.47 10.24
CA PRO A 61 7.93 11.84 8.82
C PRO A 61 8.09 10.62 7.90
N GLU A 62 8.87 9.62 8.31
CA GLU A 62 9.15 8.42 7.53
C GLU A 62 7.89 7.56 7.34
N ARG A 63 7.07 7.40 8.38
CA ARG A 63 5.82 6.65 8.32
C ARG A 63 4.76 7.38 7.50
N LEU A 64 4.67 8.71 7.67
CA LEU A 64 3.76 9.54 6.88
C LEU A 64 4.15 9.51 5.41
N LEU A 65 5.45 9.56 5.09
CA LEU A 65 5.94 9.41 3.72
C LEU A 65 5.49 8.08 3.10
N VAL A 66 5.61 6.96 3.83
CA VAL A 66 5.17 5.64 3.34
C VAL A 66 3.66 5.64 3.06
N LEU A 67 2.83 6.21 3.94
CA LEU A 67 1.39 6.32 3.75
C LEU A 67 1.06 7.15 2.50
N VAL A 68 1.63 8.34 2.38
CA VAL A 68 1.38 9.23 1.23
C VAL A 68 1.85 8.60 -0.07
N MET A 69 3.03 7.98 -0.07
CA MET A 69 3.56 7.28 -1.25
C MET A 69 2.68 6.09 -1.64
N HIS A 70 2.07 5.40 -0.69
CA HIS A 70 1.13 4.33 -0.98
C HIS A 70 -0.05 4.85 -1.81
N GLU A 71 -0.71 5.90 -1.35
CA GLU A 71 -1.85 6.50 -2.05
C GLU A 71 -1.48 7.04 -3.44
N LEU A 72 -0.34 7.73 -3.52
CA LEU A 72 0.13 8.26 -4.81
C LEU A 72 0.45 7.15 -5.82
N HIS A 73 0.90 5.98 -5.37
CA HIS A 73 1.16 4.86 -6.28
C HIS A 73 -0.12 4.27 -6.88
N HIS A 74 -1.27 4.33 -6.20
CA HIS A 74 -2.53 3.95 -6.83
C HIS A 74 -2.84 4.82 -8.05
N VAL A 75 -2.53 6.12 -8.00
CA VAL A 75 -2.67 7.03 -9.15
C VAL A 75 -1.64 6.73 -10.22
N LEU A 76 -0.36 6.62 -9.84
CA LEU A 76 0.74 6.41 -10.78
C LEU A 76 0.62 5.10 -11.57
N LEU A 77 0.13 4.04 -10.92
CA LEU A 77 -0.06 2.74 -11.53
C LEU A 77 -1.42 2.62 -12.24
N GLY A 78 -2.23 3.68 -12.23
CA GLY A 78 -3.49 3.74 -12.91
C GLY A 78 -4.59 2.85 -12.32
N HIS A 79 -4.46 2.42 -11.06
CA HIS A 79 -5.43 1.56 -10.40
C HIS A 79 -6.83 2.20 -10.37
N THR A 80 -6.86 3.52 -10.30
CA THR A 80 -8.07 4.35 -10.26
C THR A 80 -8.68 4.65 -11.62
N THR A 81 -7.95 4.42 -12.72
CA THR A 81 -8.36 4.83 -14.08
C THR A 81 -8.46 3.67 -15.06
N LEU A 82 -7.61 2.64 -14.91
CA LEU A 82 -7.55 1.52 -15.84
C LEU A 82 -8.53 0.40 -15.52
N PHE A 83 -8.98 0.29 -14.26
CA PHE A 83 -9.90 -0.75 -13.82
C PHE A 83 -11.30 -0.17 -13.63
N LYS A 84 -12.26 -0.63 -14.44
CA LYS A 84 -13.66 -0.17 -14.37
C LYS A 84 -14.39 -0.65 -13.11
N THR A 85 -14.00 -1.82 -12.62
CA THR A 85 -14.50 -2.41 -11.39
C THR A 85 -13.31 -3.03 -10.68
N VAL A 86 -13.13 -2.72 -9.43
CA VAL A 86 -12.06 -3.24 -8.60
C VAL A 86 -12.69 -4.10 -7.51
N THR A 87 -12.20 -5.33 -7.36
CA THR A 87 -12.65 -6.24 -6.30
C THR A 87 -11.73 -6.14 -5.09
N ASP A 88 -12.15 -6.66 -3.92
CA ASP A 88 -11.31 -6.74 -2.71
C ASP A 88 -9.99 -7.47 -2.98
N ILE A 89 -10.03 -8.47 -3.87
CA ILE A 89 -8.82 -9.21 -4.25
C ILE A 89 -7.90 -8.33 -5.09
N ASP A 90 -8.44 -7.53 -6.01
CA ASP A 90 -7.65 -6.60 -6.81
C ASP A 90 -6.95 -5.58 -5.92
N ASN A 91 -7.69 -4.96 -4.99
CA ASN A 91 -7.15 -4.02 -4.02
C ASN A 91 -6.04 -4.65 -3.18
N PHE A 92 -6.28 -5.85 -2.68
CA PHE A 92 -5.29 -6.59 -1.91
C PHE A 92 -4.00 -6.86 -2.72
N VAL A 93 -4.12 -7.22 -3.99
CA VAL A 93 -2.97 -7.46 -4.88
C VAL A 93 -2.24 -6.14 -5.17
N PHE A 94 -2.98 -5.06 -5.45
CA PHE A 94 -2.40 -3.73 -5.63
C PHE A 94 -1.56 -3.33 -4.41
N ASP A 95 -2.12 -3.44 -3.23
CA ASP A 95 -1.43 -3.11 -1.98
C ASP A 95 -0.19 -3.97 -1.73
N CYS A 96 -0.24 -5.27 -2.05
CA CYS A 96 0.94 -6.12 -1.95
C CYS A 96 2.09 -5.62 -2.83
N VAL A 97 1.79 -5.24 -4.07
CA VAL A 97 2.79 -4.74 -5.03
C VAL A 97 3.29 -3.36 -4.63
N ILE A 98 2.38 -2.43 -4.30
CA ILE A 98 2.70 -1.07 -3.86
C ILE A 98 3.59 -1.10 -2.61
N ASN A 99 3.18 -1.85 -1.58
CA ASN A 99 3.94 -1.93 -0.33
C ASN A 99 5.34 -2.53 -0.54
N ALA A 100 5.47 -3.51 -1.42
CA ALA A 100 6.76 -4.07 -1.78
C ALA A 100 7.63 -3.06 -2.54
N LEU A 101 7.05 -2.29 -3.45
CA LEU A 101 7.74 -1.23 -4.21
C LEU A 101 8.24 -0.13 -3.27
N ILE A 102 7.37 0.40 -2.41
CA ILE A 102 7.72 1.45 -1.44
C ILE A 102 8.81 0.96 -0.48
N SER A 103 8.70 -0.29 0.00
CA SER A 103 9.72 -0.88 0.86
C SER A 103 11.11 -0.94 0.20
N ARG A 104 11.18 -1.12 -1.13
CA ARG A 104 12.45 -1.05 -1.88
C ARG A 104 12.95 0.38 -2.07
N MET A 105 12.04 1.33 -2.27
CA MET A 105 12.40 2.75 -2.42
C MET A 105 12.94 3.32 -1.11
N PHE A 106 12.39 2.87 0.02
CA PHE A 106 12.71 3.35 1.37
C PHE A 106 13.01 2.17 2.30
N PRO A 107 14.19 1.53 2.18
CA PRO A 107 14.52 0.30 2.92
C PRO A 107 14.93 0.54 4.37
N ASP A 108 15.01 1.79 4.82
CA ASP A 108 15.41 2.13 6.18
C ASP A 108 14.39 1.62 7.22
N PRO A 109 14.86 1.21 8.41
CA PRO A 109 14.00 0.63 9.45
C PRO A 109 12.82 1.52 9.85
N GLU A 110 12.98 2.83 9.85
CA GLU A 110 11.96 3.81 10.20
C GLU A 110 10.78 3.75 9.23
N HIS A 111 11.05 3.77 7.93
CA HIS A 111 10.02 3.63 6.87
C HIS A 111 9.36 2.25 6.92
N ILE A 112 10.17 1.19 6.99
CA ILE A 112 9.68 -0.20 7.08
C ILE A 112 8.81 -0.43 8.32
N SER A 113 9.07 0.31 9.41
CA SER A 113 8.33 0.17 10.67
C SER A 113 6.84 0.47 10.53
N PHE A 114 6.43 1.32 9.58
CA PHE A 114 5.02 1.58 9.31
C PHE A 114 4.30 0.30 8.89
N LEU A 115 4.73 -0.32 7.81
CA LEU A 115 4.08 -1.54 7.28
C LEU A 115 4.22 -2.73 8.24
N THR A 116 5.37 -2.88 8.91
CA THR A 116 5.59 -3.99 9.84
C THR A 116 4.88 -3.78 11.18
N GLY A 117 4.54 -2.57 11.55
CA GLY A 117 3.72 -2.24 12.72
C GLY A 117 2.22 -2.32 12.44
N PHE A 118 1.80 -1.99 11.23
CA PHE A 118 0.40 -1.98 10.84
C PHE A 118 -0.11 -3.40 10.50
N TYR A 119 0.63 -4.17 9.69
CA TYR A 119 0.25 -5.51 9.28
C TYR A 119 0.89 -6.61 10.12
N SER A 120 0.11 -7.67 10.42
CA SER A 120 0.56 -8.80 11.24
C SER A 120 1.34 -9.84 10.42
N ASP A 121 2.48 -10.31 10.95
CA ASP A 121 3.22 -11.46 10.38
C ASP A 121 2.58 -12.82 10.71
N ARG A 122 1.57 -12.83 11.60
CA ARG A 122 0.92 -14.03 12.13
C ARG A 122 -0.40 -14.36 11.45
N LYS A 123 -0.92 -13.44 10.63
CA LYS A 123 -2.19 -13.62 9.92
C LYS A 123 -1.94 -13.79 8.42
N TYR A 124 -2.56 -14.79 7.82
CA TYR A 124 -2.57 -14.99 6.38
C TYR A 124 -3.96 -14.61 5.82
N PRO A 125 -4.04 -13.87 4.71
CA PRO A 125 -2.96 -13.40 3.84
C PRO A 125 -2.34 -12.05 4.24
N GLU A 126 -2.78 -11.37 5.30
CA GLU A 126 -2.32 -10.04 5.76
C GLU A 126 -0.78 -9.88 5.78
N CYS A 127 -0.07 -10.96 6.12
CA CYS A 127 1.40 -10.97 6.16
C CYS A 127 2.08 -10.71 4.81
N LEU A 128 1.35 -10.77 3.69
CA LEU A 128 1.86 -10.46 2.36
C LEU A 128 2.01 -8.95 2.13
N LEU A 129 1.24 -8.13 2.86
CA LEU A 129 1.22 -6.67 2.76
C LEU A 129 2.43 -6.00 3.44
N ARG A 130 3.33 -6.76 4.03
CA ARG A 130 4.47 -6.21 4.77
C ARG A 130 5.78 -6.90 4.42
N PRO A 131 6.92 -6.15 4.40
CA PRO A 131 8.22 -6.75 4.22
C PRO A 131 8.62 -7.61 5.44
N PRO A 132 9.65 -8.46 5.29
CA PRO A 132 10.22 -9.19 6.42
C PRO A 132 10.70 -8.23 7.52
N SER A 133 10.50 -8.60 8.78
CA SER A 133 11.06 -7.82 9.88
C SER A 133 12.57 -7.68 9.72
N ARG A 134 13.09 -6.45 9.85
CA ARG A 134 14.49 -6.09 9.62
C ARG A 134 14.96 -6.36 8.18
N TRP A 135 14.06 -6.22 7.22
CA TRP A 135 14.43 -6.28 5.81
C TRP A 135 15.25 -5.03 5.44
N ASN A 136 16.27 -5.23 4.63
CA ASN A 136 17.23 -4.19 4.22
C ASN A 136 17.28 -3.99 2.70
N GLY A 137 16.20 -4.30 2.00
CA GLY A 137 16.13 -4.18 0.55
C GLY A 137 16.70 -5.37 -0.23
N HIS A 138 17.29 -6.35 0.46
CA HIS A 138 17.87 -7.54 -0.17
C HIS A 138 17.01 -8.79 -0.01
N ALA A 139 17.56 -9.94 -0.28
CA ALA A 139 16.85 -11.21 -0.28
C ALA A 139 16.12 -11.53 1.05
N VAL A 140 14.94 -12.10 0.96
CA VAL A 140 14.13 -12.57 2.09
C VAL A 140 14.82 -13.73 2.80
N ARG A 141 15.40 -13.48 3.96
CA ARG A 141 16.06 -14.50 4.80
C ARG A 141 15.07 -15.28 5.66
N LYS A 142 13.99 -14.66 6.11
CA LYS A 142 13.01 -15.27 7.02
C LYS A 142 11.59 -14.97 6.55
N LEU A 143 10.81 -16.03 6.39
CA LEU A 143 9.39 -15.91 6.06
C LEU A 143 8.56 -15.49 7.27
N PRO A 144 7.43 -14.77 7.07
CA PRO A 144 6.41 -14.55 8.08
C PRO A 144 5.98 -15.84 8.76
N SER A 145 5.59 -15.74 10.03
CA SER A 145 5.13 -16.91 10.80
C SER A 145 3.88 -17.53 10.21
N ALA A 146 2.95 -16.73 9.71
CA ALA A 146 1.73 -17.21 9.05
C ALA A 146 2.07 -18.12 7.84
N ILE A 147 3.02 -17.73 7.00
CA ILE A 147 3.43 -18.55 5.83
C ILE A 147 4.05 -19.89 6.29
N ARG A 148 4.87 -19.85 7.33
CA ARG A 148 5.52 -21.07 7.86
C ARG A 148 4.54 -22.08 8.46
N CYS A 149 3.37 -21.63 8.89
CA CYS A 149 2.29 -22.47 9.44
C CYS A 149 1.34 -23.04 8.37
N LEU A 150 1.46 -22.64 7.11
CA LEU A 150 0.63 -23.18 6.02
C LEU A 150 0.94 -24.65 5.72
N PRO A 151 -0.03 -25.44 5.21
CA PRO A 151 0.22 -26.78 4.67
C PRO A 151 1.34 -26.75 3.61
N LYS A 152 2.21 -27.76 3.63
CA LYS A 152 3.50 -27.78 2.88
C LYS A 152 3.40 -27.32 1.42
N ARG A 153 2.41 -27.86 0.66
CA ARG A 153 2.20 -27.50 -0.75
C ARG A 153 1.87 -26.02 -0.93
N ARG A 154 0.96 -25.49 -0.09
CA ARG A 154 0.56 -24.08 -0.14
C ARG A 154 1.69 -23.18 0.37
N GLN A 155 2.40 -23.62 1.40
CA GLN A 155 3.55 -22.91 1.95
C GLN A 155 4.62 -22.64 0.89
N LEU A 156 4.95 -23.61 0.05
CA LEU A 156 5.96 -23.44 -1.00
C LEU A 156 5.55 -22.37 -2.00
N ALA A 157 4.33 -22.45 -2.54
CA ALA A 157 3.81 -21.48 -3.50
C ALA A 157 3.71 -20.07 -2.93
N VAL A 158 3.17 -19.92 -1.71
CA VAL A 158 3.06 -18.61 -1.05
C VAL A 158 4.43 -18.04 -0.69
N ALA A 159 5.38 -18.89 -0.27
CA ALA A 159 6.74 -18.46 0.02
C ALA A 159 7.49 -17.98 -1.23
N GLU A 160 7.21 -18.54 -2.38
CA GLU A 160 7.76 -18.09 -3.66
C GLU A 160 7.22 -16.68 -4.00
N VAL A 161 5.90 -16.49 -3.97
CA VAL A 161 5.28 -15.17 -4.18
C VAL A 161 5.83 -14.14 -3.20
N TYR A 162 5.93 -14.46 -1.91
CA TYR A 162 6.46 -13.55 -0.91
C TYR A 162 7.92 -13.16 -1.18
N ARG A 163 8.76 -14.12 -1.60
CA ARG A 163 10.15 -13.83 -1.98
C ARG A 163 10.23 -12.98 -3.24
N SER A 164 9.34 -13.19 -4.20
CA SER A 164 9.29 -12.39 -5.42
C SER A 164 8.86 -10.95 -5.11
N LEU A 165 7.81 -10.75 -4.30
CA LEU A 165 7.38 -9.41 -3.86
C LEU A 165 8.53 -8.62 -3.22
N TYR A 166 9.26 -9.24 -2.30
CA TYR A 166 10.35 -8.60 -1.55
C TYR A 166 11.75 -9.00 -2.05
N SER A 167 11.88 -9.27 -3.35
CA SER A 167 13.19 -9.43 -4.02
C SER A 167 13.81 -8.07 -4.36
N GLU A 168 15.09 -8.05 -4.68
CA GLU A 168 15.79 -6.84 -5.14
C GLU A 168 15.21 -6.30 -6.46
N THR A 169 14.85 -7.20 -7.37
CA THR A 169 14.31 -6.85 -8.69
C THR A 169 12.83 -6.47 -8.66
N GLY A 170 12.11 -6.93 -7.62
CA GLY A 170 10.66 -6.78 -7.55
C GLY A 170 9.90 -7.68 -8.52
N VAL A 171 8.60 -7.45 -8.60
CA VAL A 171 7.67 -8.13 -9.51
C VAL A 171 6.71 -7.11 -10.09
N THR A 172 6.15 -7.41 -11.24
CA THR A 172 5.06 -6.63 -11.81
C THR A 172 3.71 -7.04 -11.19
N TYR A 173 2.72 -6.16 -11.36
CA TYR A 173 1.35 -6.46 -10.93
C TYR A 173 0.81 -7.72 -11.62
N GLU A 174 1.02 -7.85 -12.93
CA GLU A 174 0.52 -8.96 -13.73
C GLU A 174 1.05 -10.31 -13.24
N GLU A 175 2.34 -10.38 -12.91
CA GLU A 175 2.96 -11.61 -12.40
C GLU A 175 2.34 -12.07 -11.08
N ILE A 176 1.99 -11.14 -10.21
CA ILE A 176 1.36 -11.44 -8.92
C ILE A 176 -0.14 -11.71 -9.09
N TYR A 177 -0.83 -10.96 -9.93
CA TYR A 177 -2.27 -11.07 -10.14
C TYR A 177 -2.70 -12.42 -10.69
N GLU A 178 -1.89 -13.04 -11.53
CA GLU A 178 -2.20 -14.38 -12.05
C GLU A 178 -2.12 -15.49 -10.98
N ILE A 179 -1.28 -15.32 -9.99
CA ILE A 179 -0.93 -16.35 -9.01
C ILE A 179 -1.63 -16.13 -7.68
N LEU A 180 -1.60 -14.91 -7.15
CA LEU A 180 -2.00 -14.59 -5.79
C LEU A 180 -3.48 -14.87 -5.51
N PRO A 181 -4.45 -14.50 -6.37
CA PRO A 181 -5.86 -14.83 -6.15
C PRO A 181 -6.12 -16.32 -5.94
N ARG A 182 -5.41 -17.18 -6.67
CA ARG A 182 -5.53 -18.65 -6.55
C ARG A 182 -4.97 -19.18 -5.22
N LEU A 183 -4.01 -18.48 -4.66
CA LEU A 183 -3.40 -18.84 -3.37
C LEU A 183 -4.22 -18.34 -2.19
N ILE A 184 -4.99 -17.26 -2.38
CA ILE A 184 -5.89 -16.69 -1.36
C ILE A 184 -7.20 -17.48 -1.24
N VAL A 185 -7.61 -18.23 -2.26
CA VAL A 185 -8.84 -19.05 -2.26
C VAL A 185 -8.92 -19.89 -0.97
N GLY A 186 -9.96 -19.61 -0.16
CA GLY A 186 -10.15 -20.18 1.19
C GLY A 186 -9.64 -19.31 2.34
N GLY A 187 -8.98 -18.15 2.06
CA GLY A 187 -8.75 -17.06 3.02
C GLY A 187 -9.49 -15.83 2.51
N SER A 188 -10.47 -15.35 3.24
CA SER A 188 -11.13 -14.08 2.92
C SER A 188 -10.11 -12.95 3.06
N VAL A 189 -10.05 -12.07 2.07
CA VAL A 189 -9.34 -10.78 2.20
C VAL A 189 -10.25 -9.72 2.83
N SER A 190 -11.55 -10.01 2.89
CA SER A 190 -12.55 -9.18 3.57
C SER A 190 -12.20 -9.00 5.05
N GLY A 191 -12.21 -7.76 5.52
CA GLY A 191 -11.84 -7.40 6.89
C GLY A 191 -10.34 -7.29 7.16
N ILE A 192 -9.47 -7.41 6.15
CA ILE A 192 -8.08 -6.98 6.26
C ILE A 192 -8.07 -5.45 6.13
N PRO A 193 -7.49 -4.71 7.09
CA PRO A 193 -7.39 -3.27 6.97
C PRO A 193 -6.39 -2.95 5.84
N LEU A 194 -6.91 -2.58 4.67
CA LEU A 194 -6.09 -2.07 3.58
C LEU A 194 -5.79 -0.58 3.82
N LEU A 195 -4.64 -0.12 3.38
CA LEU A 195 -4.38 1.30 3.25
C LEU A 195 -5.23 1.80 2.06
N GLY A 196 -5.74 3.03 2.12
CA GLY A 196 -6.50 3.59 1.02
C GLY A 196 -8.02 3.45 1.08
N GLY A 197 -8.60 3.11 2.24
CA GLY A 197 -10.06 3.19 2.47
C GLY A 197 -10.91 2.50 1.41
N HIS A 198 -10.51 1.33 0.96
CA HIS A 198 -11.28 0.48 0.03
C HIS A 198 -12.44 -0.18 0.79
N ASP A 199 -13.42 0.62 1.21
CA ASP A 199 -14.62 0.12 1.87
C ASP A 199 -15.54 -0.60 0.88
N GLU A 200 -16.39 -1.50 1.41
CA GLU A 200 -17.25 -2.44 0.70
C GLU A 200 -18.21 -1.81 -0.33
N ASP A 201 -18.34 -0.51 -0.37
CA ASP A 201 -19.12 0.23 -1.36
C ASP A 201 -18.32 0.69 -2.59
N GLY A 202 -17.12 0.16 -2.81
CA GLY A 202 -16.38 0.06 -4.08
C GLY A 202 -16.42 1.20 -5.10
N ALA A 203 -16.94 2.32 -4.72
CA ALA A 203 -17.08 3.48 -5.58
C ALA A 203 -15.95 4.47 -5.25
N ILE A 204 -14.81 4.26 -5.89
CA ILE A 204 -14.06 5.44 -6.31
C ILE A 204 -15.01 6.15 -7.28
N HIS A 205 -15.87 7.01 -6.74
CA HIS A 205 -16.77 7.84 -7.55
C HIS A 205 -15.94 8.88 -8.29
N GLY A 206 -15.29 8.43 -9.35
CA GLY A 206 -14.91 9.30 -10.43
C GLY A 206 -16.08 9.32 -11.40
N ASP A 207 -17.03 10.24 -11.25
CA ASP A 207 -17.92 10.63 -12.32
C ASP A 207 -17.04 11.16 -13.46
N ILE A 208 -16.69 10.28 -14.39
CA ILE A 208 -16.23 10.70 -15.71
C ILE A 208 -17.48 11.05 -16.49
N GLU A 209 -18.12 12.19 -16.17
CA GLU A 209 -18.89 12.93 -17.14
C GLU A 209 -17.90 13.65 -18.06
N GLY A 210 -17.79 13.17 -19.30
CA GLY A 210 -17.11 13.96 -20.28
C GLY A 210 -16.59 13.22 -21.47
N ARG A 211 -17.50 12.96 -22.44
CA ARG A 211 -17.34 13.00 -23.92
C ARG A 211 -16.21 12.15 -24.49
#